data_9287600698b8ff8142f44f4924ff09b5
#
_entry.id   9287600698b8ff8142f44f4924ff09b5
#
_cell.length_a   1.000
_cell.length_b   1.000
_cell.length_c   1.000
_cell.angle_alpha   90.00
_cell.angle_beta   90.00
_cell.angle_gamma   90.00
#
_symmetry.space_group_name_H-M   'P 1'
#
loop_
_entity.id
_entity.type
_entity.pdbx_description
1 polymer ?
#
loop_
_entity_poly.entity_id
_entity_poly.type
_entity_poly.pdbx_seq_one_letter_code
_entity_poly.pdbx_strand_id
1 'polypeptide(L)'
;DGNRGQANYAASKAGIIGLTKSVAKELGSRGICCNAIAPGLIETDMTGGMTDNEEVLAHIPLARPGKPEEVAMLAAFLAESDYITGEVIRIDGGMTL
;
A
#
# COMPACT_ATOMS: atom_id res chain seq x y z
N ASP A 1 18.33 -14.26 -3.93
CA ASP A 1 18.63 -13.96 -2.56
C ASP A 1 17.85 -12.74 -2.07
N GLY A 2 17.90 -12.49 -0.76
CA GLY A 2 17.08 -11.45 -0.15
C GLY A 2 17.43 -10.04 -0.61
N ASN A 3 18.71 -9.79 -0.93
CA ASN A 3 19.14 -8.45 -1.35
C ASN A 3 18.54 -8.06 -2.70
N ARG A 4 18.45 -9.01 -3.62
CA ARG A 4 17.88 -8.75 -4.94
C ARG A 4 16.39 -8.44 -4.81
N GLY A 5 15.67 -9.22 -4.01
CA GLY A 5 14.25 -9.01 -3.79
C GLY A 5 13.97 -7.66 -3.13
N GLN A 6 14.80 -7.28 -2.15
CA GLN A 6 14.66 -6.00 -1.47
C GLN A 6 14.94 -4.83 -2.42
N ALA A 7 15.95 -4.96 -3.29
CA ALA A 7 16.26 -3.91 -4.25
C ALA A 7 15.12 -3.72 -5.25
N ASN A 8 14.55 -4.81 -5.75
CA ASN A 8 13.41 -4.74 -6.67
C ASN A 8 12.18 -4.12 -6.01
N TYR A 9 11.91 -4.48 -4.76
CA TYR A 9 10.80 -3.91 -4.02
C TYR A 9 10.97 -2.40 -3.82
N ALA A 10 12.19 -1.98 -3.41
CA ALA A 10 12.47 -0.57 -3.19
C ALA A 10 12.35 0.23 -4.47
N ALA A 11 12.83 -0.31 -5.60
CA ALA A 11 12.73 0.37 -6.89
C ALA A 11 11.28 0.50 -7.33
N SER A 12 10.48 -0.55 -7.17
CA SER A 12 9.07 -0.52 -7.51
C SER A 12 8.30 0.49 -6.67
N LYS A 13 8.60 0.53 -5.38
CA LYS A 13 7.96 1.48 -4.46
C LYS A 13 8.31 2.92 -4.83
N ALA A 14 9.59 3.19 -5.12
CA ALA A 14 10.01 4.52 -5.54
C ALA A 14 9.33 4.93 -6.84
N GLY A 15 9.17 3.98 -7.77
CA GLY A 15 8.48 4.24 -9.04
C GLY A 15 7.02 4.64 -8.82
N ILE A 16 6.32 3.93 -7.95
CA ILE A 16 4.91 4.23 -7.64
C ILE A 16 4.79 5.60 -6.98
N ILE A 17 5.70 5.92 -6.05
CA ILE A 17 5.69 7.23 -5.40
C ILE A 17 5.90 8.34 -6.43
N GLY A 18 6.90 8.19 -7.30
CA GLY A 18 7.19 9.19 -8.33
C GLY A 18 6.05 9.36 -9.30
N LEU A 19 5.49 8.25 -9.78
CA LEU A 19 4.37 8.29 -10.72
C LEU A 19 3.14 8.96 -10.09
N THR A 20 2.81 8.58 -8.87
CA THR A 20 1.65 9.14 -8.16
C THR A 20 1.78 10.65 -8.01
N LYS A 21 2.95 11.12 -7.60
CA LYS A 21 3.19 12.55 -7.42
C LYS A 21 3.17 13.31 -8.76
N SER A 22 3.74 12.72 -9.80
CA SER A 22 3.75 13.35 -11.12
C SER A 22 2.34 13.50 -11.68
N VAL A 23 1.54 12.45 -11.58
CA VAL A 23 0.16 12.48 -12.08
C VAL A 23 -0.67 13.46 -11.26
N ALA A 24 -0.48 13.48 -9.94
CA ALA A 24 -1.20 14.40 -9.07
C ALA A 24 -0.91 15.86 -9.44
N LYS A 25 0.37 16.18 -9.70
CA LYS A 25 0.75 17.53 -10.09
C LYS A 25 0.17 17.91 -11.46
N GLU A 26 0.20 16.96 -12.39
CA GLU A 26 -0.28 17.21 -13.74
C GLU A 26 -1.79 17.44 -13.81
N LEU A 27 -2.55 16.65 -13.04
CA LEU A 27 -4.01 16.68 -13.13
C LEU A 27 -4.68 17.55 -12.07
N GLY A 28 -3.90 18.08 -11.13
CA GLY A 28 -4.47 18.87 -10.03
C GLY A 28 -5.22 20.10 -10.52
N SER A 29 -4.75 20.75 -11.58
CA SER A 29 -5.43 21.93 -12.12
C SER A 29 -6.82 21.62 -12.67
N ARG A 30 -7.09 20.34 -12.93
CA ARG A 30 -8.41 19.87 -13.38
C ARG A 30 -9.28 19.39 -12.25
N GLY A 31 -8.81 19.52 -11.01
CA GLY A 31 -9.54 19.01 -9.85
C GLY A 31 -9.50 17.51 -9.71
N ILE A 32 -8.53 16.84 -10.34
CA ILE A 32 -8.41 15.39 -10.29
C ILE A 32 -7.35 15.03 -9.26
N CYS A 33 -7.73 14.19 -8.30
CA CYS A 33 -6.83 13.69 -7.27
C CYS A 33 -6.24 12.35 -7.69
N CYS A 34 -4.97 12.12 -7.36
CA CYS A 34 -4.29 10.86 -7.66
C CYS A 34 -3.53 10.42 -6.42
N ASN A 35 -3.90 9.27 -5.89
CA ASN A 35 -3.27 8.68 -4.72
C ASN A 35 -2.99 7.22 -4.99
N ALA A 36 -2.10 6.63 -4.20
CA ALA A 36 -1.81 5.20 -4.28
C ALA A 36 -1.96 4.56 -2.92
N ILE A 37 -2.33 3.29 -2.92
CA ILE A 37 -2.42 2.48 -1.71
C ILE A 37 -1.34 1.41 -1.81
N ALA A 38 -0.55 1.29 -0.75
CA ALA A 38 0.50 0.28 -0.66
C ALA A 38 0.12 -0.72 0.43
N PRO A 39 -0.56 -1.81 0.08
CA PRO A 39 -0.97 -2.80 1.07
C PRO A 39 0.20 -3.69 1.47
N GLY A 40 0.17 -4.17 2.70
CA GLY A 40 1.09 -5.20 3.16
C GLY A 40 0.52 -6.59 2.92
N LEU A 41 0.65 -7.46 3.92
CA LEU A 41 0.09 -8.80 3.84
C LEU A 41 -1.42 -8.73 4.05
N ILE A 42 -2.17 -9.08 3.02
CA ILE A 42 -3.63 -9.03 3.05
C ILE A 42 -4.16 -10.46 2.89
N GLU A 43 -5.13 -10.80 3.71
CA GLU A 43 -5.75 -12.11 3.70
C GLU A 43 -6.58 -12.29 2.42
N THR A 44 -6.17 -13.26 1.59
CA THR A 44 -6.87 -13.62 0.37
C THR A 44 -6.75 -15.13 0.18
N ASP A 45 -7.53 -15.68 -0.73
CA ASP A 45 -7.42 -17.11 -1.04
C ASP A 45 -6.03 -17.48 -1.54
N MET A 46 -5.33 -16.55 -2.19
CA MET A 46 -4.00 -16.79 -2.75
C MET A 46 -2.88 -16.69 -1.73
N THR A 47 -3.12 -16.08 -0.57
CA THR A 47 -2.10 -15.94 0.47
C THR A 47 -2.28 -16.94 1.60
N GLY A 48 -3.19 -17.91 1.46
CA GLY A 48 -3.65 -18.81 2.51
C GLY A 48 -2.62 -19.23 3.54
N GLY A 49 -1.55 -19.92 3.13
CA GLY A 49 -0.57 -20.41 4.09
C GLY A 49 0.28 -19.31 4.73
N MET A 50 0.40 -18.15 4.13
CA MET A 50 1.22 -17.05 4.64
C MET A 50 0.53 -16.26 5.74
N THR A 51 -0.79 -16.19 5.72
CA THR A 51 -1.54 -15.41 6.71
C THR A 51 -1.53 -16.05 8.10
N ASP A 52 -1.19 -17.35 8.16
CA ASP A 52 -1.11 -18.10 9.43
C ASP A 52 0.34 -18.33 9.87
N ASN A 53 1.32 -17.85 9.12
CA ASN A 53 2.73 -18.09 9.42
C ASN A 53 3.19 -17.14 10.52
N GLU A 54 3.55 -17.72 11.67
CA GLU A 54 3.98 -16.93 12.83
C GLU A 54 5.23 -16.09 12.56
N GLU A 55 6.16 -16.60 11.76
CA GLU A 55 7.36 -15.83 11.41
C GLU A 55 7.01 -14.58 10.63
N VAL A 56 6.10 -14.71 9.68
CA VAL A 56 5.65 -13.57 8.87
C VAL A 56 4.91 -12.58 9.75
N LEU A 57 3.99 -13.07 10.59
CA LEU A 57 3.20 -12.20 11.47
C LEU A 57 4.05 -11.49 12.51
N ALA A 58 5.18 -12.09 12.91
CA ALA A 58 6.07 -11.47 13.88
C ALA A 58 6.70 -10.17 13.36
N HIS A 59 6.76 -10.00 12.03
CA HIS A 59 7.29 -8.78 11.43
C HIS A 59 6.24 -7.69 11.27
N ILE A 60 5.00 -7.98 11.64
CA ILE A 60 3.91 -7.01 11.55
C ILE A 60 3.58 -6.54 12.97
N PRO A 61 3.82 -5.26 13.30
CA PRO A 61 3.51 -4.76 14.66
C PRO A 61 2.10 -5.07 15.14
N LEU A 62 1.08 -5.00 14.26
CA LEU A 62 -0.28 -5.35 14.66
C LEU A 62 -0.53 -6.86 14.71
N ALA A 63 0.47 -7.67 14.32
CA ALA A 63 0.51 -9.12 14.50
C ALA A 63 -0.63 -9.87 13.83
N ARG A 64 -1.15 -9.35 12.72
CA ARG A 64 -2.17 -10.01 11.92
C ARG A 64 -2.11 -9.55 10.48
N PRO A 65 -2.62 -10.34 9.53
CA PRO A 65 -2.80 -9.84 8.17
C PRO A 65 -3.93 -8.81 8.14
N GLY A 66 -3.92 -7.96 7.13
CA GLY A 66 -5.05 -7.08 6.89
C GLY A 66 -6.16 -7.82 6.17
N LYS A 67 -7.34 -7.25 6.18
CA LYS A 67 -8.50 -7.80 5.48
C LYS A 67 -8.75 -7.02 4.20
N PRO A 68 -9.25 -7.67 3.13
CA PRO A 68 -9.59 -6.94 1.92
C PRO A 68 -10.51 -5.75 2.16
N GLU A 69 -11.45 -5.89 3.11
CA GLU A 69 -12.38 -4.83 3.46
C GLU A 69 -11.66 -3.59 4.00
N GLU A 70 -10.53 -3.78 4.68
CA GLU A 70 -9.78 -2.65 5.21
C GLU A 70 -9.12 -1.85 4.08
N VAL A 71 -8.64 -2.53 3.05
CA VAL A 71 -8.11 -1.85 1.87
C VAL A 71 -9.24 -1.14 1.12
N ALA A 72 -10.38 -1.80 0.99
CA ALA A 72 -11.54 -1.22 0.29
C ALA A 72 -12.05 0.03 0.99
N MET A 73 -12.06 0.05 2.33
CA MET A 73 -12.47 1.22 3.09
C MET A 73 -11.56 2.41 2.82
N LEU A 74 -10.27 2.19 2.74
CA LEU A 74 -9.32 3.26 2.43
C LEU A 74 -9.55 3.77 1.01
N ALA A 75 -9.72 2.86 0.06
CA ALA A 75 -9.97 3.25 -1.33
C ALA A 75 -11.24 4.08 -1.46
N ALA A 76 -12.32 3.68 -0.78
CA ALA A 76 -13.58 4.40 -0.80
C ALA A 76 -13.43 5.81 -0.18
N PHE A 77 -12.69 5.91 0.92
CA PHE A 77 -12.43 7.19 1.56
C PHE A 77 -11.68 8.13 0.61
N LEU A 78 -10.64 7.62 -0.03
CA LEU A 78 -9.85 8.44 -0.96
C LEU A 78 -10.68 8.86 -2.18
N ALA A 79 -11.54 7.97 -2.67
CA ALA A 79 -12.40 8.28 -3.82
C ALA A 79 -13.38 9.41 -3.53
N GLU A 80 -13.78 9.58 -2.29
CA GLU A 80 -14.69 10.65 -1.89
C GLU A 80 -13.99 11.91 -1.41
N SER A 81 -12.66 11.87 -1.29
CA SER A 81 -11.89 12.99 -0.75
C SER A 81 -11.41 13.90 -1.86
N ASP A 82 -11.72 15.18 -1.76
CA ASP A 82 -11.42 16.15 -2.81
C ASP A 82 -10.14 16.95 -2.56
N TYR A 83 -9.53 16.78 -1.40
CA TYR A 83 -8.37 17.58 -1.04
C TYR A 83 -7.16 16.75 -0.64
N ILE A 84 -7.15 15.47 -0.99
CA ILE A 84 -6.01 14.56 -0.77
C ILE A 84 -5.52 14.13 -2.15
N THR A 85 -4.27 14.45 -2.45
CA THR A 85 -3.67 14.06 -3.72
C THR A 85 -2.16 13.94 -3.58
N GLY A 86 -1.57 13.06 -4.36
CA GLY A 86 -0.12 12.86 -4.36
C GLY A 86 0.38 11.99 -3.22
N GLU A 87 -0.50 11.33 -2.49
CA GLU A 87 -0.13 10.52 -1.34
C GLU A 87 0.00 9.04 -1.71
N VAL A 88 0.95 8.39 -1.08
CA VAL A 88 1.07 6.93 -1.10
C VAL A 88 0.83 6.47 0.33
N ILE A 89 -0.28 5.80 0.56
CA ILE A 89 -0.71 5.43 1.91
C ILE A 89 -0.50 3.95 2.12
N ARG A 90 0.32 3.64 3.13
CA ARG A 90 0.56 2.25 3.51
C ARG A 90 -0.58 1.75 4.38
N ILE A 91 -0.99 0.51 4.11
CA ILE A 91 -1.97 -0.18 4.93
C ILE A 91 -1.42 -1.58 5.17
N ASP A 92 -0.52 -1.68 6.15
CA ASP A 92 0.33 -2.86 6.32
C ASP A 92 0.53 -3.28 7.78
N GLY A 93 -0.28 -2.76 8.68
CA GLY A 93 -0.17 -3.10 10.10
C GLY A 93 1.13 -2.65 10.73
N GLY A 94 1.87 -1.75 10.08
CA GLY A 94 3.14 -1.24 10.57
C GLY A 94 4.35 -2.03 10.08
N MET A 95 4.16 -2.97 9.16
CA MET A 95 5.25 -3.86 8.72
C MET A 95 6.48 -3.10 8.21
N THR A 96 6.29 -1.92 7.62
CA THR A 96 7.39 -1.15 7.02
C THR A 96 7.86 0.00 7.90
N LEU A 97 7.52 -0.02 9.16
CA LEU A 97 8.01 0.99 10.11
C LEU A 97 9.52 0.92 10.31
#